data_b6cfbc98289cfd897c53160de1b3c94b
#
_entry.id   b6cfbc98289cfd897c53160de1b3c94b
#
_cell.length_a   1.000
_cell.length_b   1.000
_cell.length_c   1.000
_cell.angle_alpha   90.00
_cell.angle_beta   90.00
_cell.angle_gamma   90.00
#
_symmetry.space_group_name_H-M   'P 1'
#
loop_
_entity.id
_entity.type
_entity.pdbx_description
1 polymer ?
#
loop_
_entity_poly.entity_id
_entity_poly.type
_entity_poly.pdbx_seq_one_letter_code
_entity_poly.pdbx_strand_id
1 'polypeptide(L)'
;MNTRKKVTLQKTNAVTVFRSGHQALSEIEGLRGMAVRGMLFNYLIFFAATLALNGLFYYQLLGPLINWLFGGGDGFWAAIGSVVLWSIQLTVAAVFAMVSLRFSVELLSLWHQSLVLRIIKHFRQIEEQAFSFRVWLANFKYILKESLKACLFPVMLLFVGLIPVIGPPIVFVLESHLLGRESTIVYLDSLTNPEEAAELRKSWRWLPVRIGWLPTVLTFIPFIGWFFLPLTITYEVIGFAYLVEKSRNS
;
A
#
# COMPACT_ATOMS: atom_id res chain seq x y z
N MET A 1 -10.34 -21.09 32.02
CA MET A 1 -10.94 -19.79 31.65
C MET A 1 -9.82 -18.78 31.64
N ASN A 2 -9.18 -18.61 30.48
CA ASN A 2 -7.98 -17.78 30.36
C ASN A 2 -8.43 -16.34 30.10
N THR A 3 -8.30 -15.46 31.07
CA THR A 3 -8.53 -14.02 30.94
C THR A 3 -7.55 -13.48 29.88
N ARG A 4 -8.03 -13.37 28.62
CA ARG A 4 -7.25 -12.80 27.53
C ARG A 4 -6.83 -11.39 27.92
N LYS A 5 -5.55 -11.18 28.14
CA LYS A 5 -4.97 -9.84 28.36
C LYS A 5 -5.42 -8.94 27.22
N LYS A 6 -6.17 -7.88 27.54
CA LYS A 6 -6.57 -6.86 26.56
C LYS A 6 -5.29 -6.24 25.99
N VAL A 7 -5.03 -6.45 24.70
CA VAL A 7 -3.90 -5.83 24.02
C VAL A 7 -4.13 -4.31 23.95
N THR A 8 -3.45 -3.59 24.82
CA THR A 8 -3.61 -2.13 24.90
C THR A 8 -2.56 -1.46 24.03
N LEU A 9 -2.91 -1.12 22.80
CA LEU A 9 -2.04 -0.41 21.83
C LEU A 9 -2.17 1.12 21.94
N GLN A 10 -2.48 1.66 23.13
CA GLN A 10 -2.72 3.10 23.34
C GLN A 10 -1.53 4.00 22.95
N LYS A 11 -0.31 3.51 23.10
CA LYS A 11 0.93 4.26 22.76
C LYS A 11 1.52 3.90 21.39
N THR A 12 0.85 3.03 20.61
CA THR A 12 1.34 2.61 19.30
C THR A 12 1.22 3.76 18.29
N ASN A 13 2.30 4.05 17.61
CA ASN A 13 2.40 5.01 16.51
C ASN A 13 3.33 4.45 15.42
N ALA A 14 3.41 5.13 14.28
CA ALA A 14 4.23 4.68 13.15
C ALA A 14 5.68 4.41 13.55
N VAL A 15 6.30 5.28 14.34
CA VAL A 15 7.71 5.13 14.74
C VAL A 15 7.94 3.86 15.56
N THR A 16 7.04 3.57 16.53
CA THR A 16 7.14 2.34 17.34
C THR A 16 6.93 1.10 16.48
N VAL A 17 6.01 1.16 15.53
CA VAL A 17 5.75 0.06 14.58
C VAL A 17 6.99 -0.19 13.70
N PHE A 18 7.59 0.86 13.12
CA PHE A 18 8.80 0.73 12.31
C PHE A 18 9.97 0.13 13.09
N ARG A 19 10.19 0.61 14.32
CA ARG A 19 11.22 0.05 15.19
C ARG A 19 11.00 -1.43 15.47
N SER A 20 9.75 -1.81 15.72
CA SER A 20 9.36 -3.21 15.91
C SER A 20 9.54 -4.04 14.63
N GLY A 21 9.32 -3.46 13.46
CA GLY A 21 9.59 -4.11 12.18
C GLY A 21 11.06 -4.43 11.98
N HIS A 22 11.95 -3.50 12.30
CA HIS A 22 13.39 -3.72 12.28
C HIS A 22 13.81 -4.83 13.25
N GLN A 23 13.27 -4.81 14.46
CA GLN A 23 13.52 -5.85 15.46
C GLN A 23 13.04 -7.22 14.99
N ALA A 24 11.85 -7.34 14.45
CA ALA A 24 11.32 -8.60 13.92
C ALA A 24 12.19 -9.18 12.80
N LEU A 25 12.69 -8.33 11.88
CA LEU A 25 13.56 -8.76 10.78
C LEU A 25 14.94 -9.26 11.25
N SER A 26 15.38 -8.84 12.45
CA SER A 26 16.64 -9.31 13.05
C SER A 26 16.46 -10.55 13.91
N GLU A 27 15.29 -10.73 14.55
CA GLU A 27 15.04 -11.82 15.52
C GLU A 27 14.43 -13.06 14.86
N ILE A 28 13.61 -12.89 13.81
CA ILE A 28 12.89 -14.01 13.19
C ILE A 28 13.64 -14.52 11.96
N GLU A 29 14.15 -15.73 12.05
CA GLU A 29 14.90 -16.36 10.98
C GLU A 29 14.09 -16.50 9.70
N GLY A 30 14.70 -16.15 8.56
CA GLY A 30 14.09 -16.21 7.24
C GLY A 30 13.08 -15.10 6.91
N LEU A 31 12.61 -14.32 7.89
CA LEU A 31 11.62 -13.24 7.67
C LEU A 31 12.17 -12.16 6.75
N ARG A 32 13.44 -11.77 6.91
CA ARG A 32 14.11 -10.79 6.06
C ARG A 32 14.14 -11.22 4.58
N GLY A 33 14.51 -12.48 4.30
CA GLY A 33 14.53 -12.99 2.93
C GLY A 33 13.14 -13.02 2.29
N MET A 34 12.12 -13.37 3.06
CA MET A 34 10.74 -13.36 2.61
C MET A 34 10.24 -11.94 2.35
N ALA A 35 10.55 -10.97 3.23
CA ALA A 35 10.20 -9.56 3.03
C ALA A 35 10.85 -8.98 1.77
N VAL A 36 12.15 -9.23 1.56
CA VAL A 36 12.88 -8.75 0.37
C VAL A 36 12.29 -9.30 -0.92
N ARG A 37 11.95 -10.59 -0.96
CA ARG A 37 11.32 -11.21 -2.15
C ARG A 37 9.97 -10.58 -2.45
N GLY A 38 9.14 -10.34 -1.44
CA GLY A 38 7.85 -9.66 -1.60
C GLY A 38 8.00 -8.24 -2.12
N MET A 39 8.96 -7.48 -1.57
CA MET A 39 9.25 -6.12 -2.05
C MET A 39 9.72 -6.11 -3.50
N LEU A 40 10.64 -7.00 -3.89
CA LEU A 40 11.10 -7.10 -5.28
C LEU A 40 9.96 -7.43 -6.25
N PHE A 41 9.09 -8.35 -5.86
CA PHE A 41 7.90 -8.68 -6.64
C PHE A 41 6.94 -7.50 -6.76
N ASN A 42 6.78 -6.72 -5.68
CA ASN A 42 6.00 -5.49 -5.70
C ASN A 42 6.56 -4.48 -6.71
N TYR A 43 7.85 -4.22 -6.64
CA TYR A 43 8.47 -3.29 -7.60
C TYR A 43 8.30 -3.76 -9.04
N LEU A 44 8.45 -5.06 -9.29
CA LEU A 44 8.23 -5.62 -10.62
C LEU A 44 6.81 -5.33 -11.13
N ILE A 45 5.79 -5.60 -10.31
CA ILE A 45 4.39 -5.32 -10.66
C ILE A 45 4.17 -3.82 -10.84
N PHE A 46 4.66 -3.00 -9.92
CA PHE A 46 4.53 -1.55 -9.97
C PHE A 46 5.10 -0.97 -11.27
N PHE A 47 6.35 -1.32 -11.60
CA PHE A 47 6.98 -0.84 -12.83
C PHE A 47 6.29 -1.36 -14.08
N ALA A 48 5.94 -2.65 -14.13
CA ALA A 48 5.23 -3.23 -15.26
C ALA A 48 3.87 -2.56 -15.49
N ALA A 49 3.08 -2.36 -14.44
CA ALA A 49 1.79 -1.69 -14.53
C ALA A 49 1.92 -0.22 -14.93
N THR A 50 2.89 0.50 -14.35
CA THR A 50 3.14 1.90 -14.69
C THR A 50 3.55 2.06 -16.15
N LEU A 51 4.47 1.24 -16.63
CA LEU A 51 4.91 1.27 -18.03
C LEU A 51 3.78 0.91 -18.98
N ALA A 52 2.99 -0.12 -18.67
CA ALA A 52 1.86 -0.55 -19.49
C ALA A 52 0.79 0.56 -19.60
N LEU A 53 0.40 1.17 -18.48
CA LEU A 53 -0.61 2.23 -18.44
C LEU A 53 -0.13 3.49 -19.19
N ASN A 54 1.12 3.92 -18.96
CA ASN A 54 1.68 5.07 -19.66
C ASN A 54 1.85 4.79 -21.15
N GLY A 55 2.32 3.59 -21.53
CA GLY A 55 2.43 3.19 -22.94
C GLY A 55 1.09 3.18 -23.64
N LEU A 56 0.07 2.55 -23.06
CA LEU A 56 -1.30 2.54 -23.60
C LEU A 56 -1.84 3.96 -23.79
N PHE A 57 -1.70 4.82 -22.79
CA PHE A 57 -2.16 6.20 -22.84
C PHE A 57 -1.44 6.99 -23.94
N TYR A 58 -0.11 6.85 -24.03
CA TYR A 58 0.67 7.54 -25.05
C TYR A 58 0.26 7.11 -26.46
N TYR A 59 0.25 5.81 -26.74
CA TYR A 59 0.00 5.29 -28.09
C TYR A 59 -1.45 5.41 -28.52
N GLN A 60 -2.41 5.26 -27.63
CA GLN A 60 -3.83 5.23 -27.99
C GLN A 60 -4.51 6.62 -27.94
N LEU A 61 -4.01 7.52 -27.13
CA LEU A 61 -4.68 8.80 -26.89
C LEU A 61 -3.77 9.99 -27.19
N LEU A 62 -2.62 10.09 -26.54
CA LEU A 62 -1.80 11.28 -26.60
C LEU A 62 -1.13 11.44 -27.96
N GLY A 63 -0.54 10.38 -28.50
CA GLY A 63 0.10 10.40 -29.81
C GLY A 63 -0.82 10.81 -30.96
N PRO A 64 -1.98 10.19 -31.12
CA PRO A 64 -2.99 10.61 -32.09
C PRO A 64 -3.45 12.04 -31.90
N LEU A 65 -3.69 12.46 -30.63
CA LEU A 65 -4.11 13.82 -30.29
C LEU A 65 -3.05 14.87 -30.65
N ILE A 66 -1.78 14.60 -30.37
CA ILE A 66 -0.64 15.45 -30.76
C ILE A 66 -0.59 15.60 -32.27
N ASN A 67 -0.66 14.51 -33.00
CA ASN A 67 -0.64 14.55 -34.45
C ASN A 67 -1.82 15.32 -35.04
N TRP A 68 -3.02 15.19 -34.45
CA TRP A 68 -4.21 15.91 -34.88
C TRP A 68 -4.14 17.41 -34.59
N LEU A 69 -3.64 17.81 -33.41
CA LEU A 69 -3.60 19.23 -33.01
C LEU A 69 -2.41 19.99 -33.59
N PHE A 70 -1.27 19.33 -33.80
CA PHE A 70 0.03 19.97 -34.11
C PHE A 70 0.76 19.36 -35.30
N GLY A 71 0.16 18.35 -35.97
CA GLY A 71 0.77 17.59 -37.06
C GLY A 71 0.91 18.41 -38.35
N GLY A 72 1.76 19.41 -38.36
CA GLY A 72 2.11 20.19 -39.53
C GLY A 72 2.48 21.65 -39.28
N GLY A 73 2.51 22.09 -38.05
CA GLY A 73 2.89 23.46 -37.71
C GLY A 73 4.29 23.61 -37.16
N ASP A 74 5.18 24.28 -37.88
CA ASP A 74 6.42 24.81 -37.33
C ASP A 74 6.14 26.20 -36.74
N GLY A 75 6.60 26.49 -35.52
CA GLY A 75 6.52 27.81 -34.97
C GLY A 75 6.15 27.93 -33.50
N PHE A 76 5.92 29.13 -33.03
CA PHE A 76 5.64 29.47 -31.62
C PHE A 76 4.46 28.68 -31.02
N TRP A 77 3.38 28.48 -31.76
CA TRP A 77 2.19 27.74 -31.29
C TRP A 77 2.47 26.24 -31.13
N ALA A 78 3.31 25.67 -31.98
CA ALA A 78 3.74 24.27 -31.84
C ALA A 78 4.61 24.08 -30.58
N ALA A 79 5.47 25.05 -30.28
CA ALA A 79 6.29 25.04 -29.05
C ALA A 79 5.42 25.13 -27.79
N ILE A 80 4.44 26.05 -27.75
CA ILE A 80 3.49 26.13 -26.61
C ILE A 80 2.68 24.86 -26.48
N GLY A 81 2.18 24.34 -27.58
CA GLY A 81 1.42 23.07 -27.59
C GLY A 81 2.22 21.90 -27.05
N SER A 82 3.52 21.80 -27.41
CA SER A 82 4.40 20.75 -26.90
C SER A 82 4.61 20.85 -25.37
N VAL A 83 4.80 22.05 -24.82
CA VAL A 83 4.94 22.27 -23.37
C VAL A 83 3.67 21.86 -22.62
N VAL A 84 2.50 22.25 -23.13
CA VAL A 84 1.21 21.88 -22.53
C VAL A 84 1.02 20.34 -22.55
N LEU A 85 1.32 19.72 -23.67
CA LEU A 85 1.21 18.24 -23.80
C LEU A 85 2.17 17.50 -22.90
N TRP A 86 3.44 17.95 -22.79
CA TRP A 86 4.39 17.41 -21.84
C TRP A 86 3.92 17.55 -20.39
N SER A 87 3.30 18.68 -20.03
CA SER A 87 2.73 18.89 -18.70
C SER A 87 1.57 17.95 -18.42
N ILE A 88 0.68 17.74 -19.40
CA ILE A 88 -0.41 16.75 -19.32
C ILE A 88 0.15 15.34 -19.17
N GLN A 89 1.12 14.98 -20.00
CA GLN A 89 1.74 13.65 -19.94
C GLN A 89 2.39 13.38 -18.60
N LEU A 90 3.13 14.35 -18.04
CA LEU A 90 3.76 14.21 -16.71
C LEU A 90 2.70 14.03 -15.61
N THR A 91 1.62 14.82 -15.66
CA THR A 91 0.51 14.71 -14.70
C THR A 91 -0.16 13.32 -14.79
N VAL A 92 -0.47 12.87 -15.99
CA VAL A 92 -1.07 11.55 -16.20
C VAL A 92 -0.13 10.43 -15.80
N ALA A 93 1.16 10.55 -16.09
CA ALA A 93 2.17 9.57 -15.65
C ALA A 93 2.24 9.48 -14.13
N ALA A 94 2.14 10.60 -13.42
CA ALA A 94 2.08 10.63 -11.95
C ALA A 94 0.82 9.91 -11.43
N VAL A 95 -0.35 10.18 -12.02
CA VAL A 95 -1.59 9.50 -11.66
C VAL A 95 -1.49 8.00 -11.88
N PHE A 96 -0.97 7.57 -13.04
CA PHE A 96 -0.79 6.15 -13.32
C PHE A 96 0.22 5.47 -12.39
N ALA A 97 1.28 6.17 -11.99
CA ALA A 97 2.21 5.66 -11.00
C ALA A 97 1.51 5.44 -9.64
N MET A 98 0.68 6.40 -9.19
CA MET A 98 -0.10 6.25 -7.96
C MET A 98 -1.10 5.08 -8.03
N VAL A 99 -1.83 4.96 -9.15
CA VAL A 99 -2.76 3.85 -9.38
C VAL A 99 -2.02 2.50 -9.41
N SER A 100 -0.89 2.42 -10.13
CA SER A 100 -0.06 1.21 -10.20
C SER A 100 0.50 0.82 -8.84
N LEU A 101 0.89 1.80 -8.03
CA LEU A 101 1.37 1.58 -6.68
C LEU A 101 0.28 0.96 -5.78
N ARG A 102 -0.92 1.53 -5.82
CA ARG A 102 -2.06 0.96 -5.08
C ARG A 102 -2.39 -0.44 -5.54
N PHE A 103 -2.44 -0.65 -6.84
CA PHE A 103 -2.69 -1.96 -7.42
C PHE A 103 -1.64 -2.99 -6.97
N SER A 104 -0.36 -2.62 -6.98
CA SER A 104 0.71 -3.52 -6.56
C SER A 104 0.65 -3.87 -5.07
N VAL A 105 0.31 -2.91 -4.20
CA VAL A 105 0.16 -3.13 -2.75
C VAL A 105 -1.00 -4.08 -2.46
N GLU A 106 -2.15 -3.88 -3.09
CA GLU A 106 -3.31 -4.77 -2.91
C GLU A 106 -3.02 -6.21 -3.38
N LEU A 107 -2.32 -6.37 -4.50
CA LEU A 107 -1.91 -7.70 -4.98
C LEU A 107 -0.98 -8.42 -3.99
N LEU A 108 -0.24 -7.67 -3.20
CA LEU A 108 0.71 -8.21 -2.22
C LEU A 108 0.11 -8.48 -0.85
N SER A 109 -1.15 -8.12 -0.62
CA SER A 109 -1.80 -8.36 0.67
C SER A 109 -1.68 -9.82 1.14
N LEU A 110 -1.76 -10.80 0.21
CA LEU A 110 -1.52 -12.22 0.51
C LEU A 110 -0.06 -12.53 0.91
N TRP A 111 0.90 -11.82 0.32
CA TRP A 111 2.30 -11.96 0.71
C TRP A 111 2.53 -11.38 2.11
N HIS A 112 1.95 -10.23 2.37
CA HIS A 112 1.94 -9.62 3.70
C HIS A 112 1.30 -10.55 4.74
N GLN A 113 0.20 -11.23 4.37
CA GLN A 113 -0.41 -12.24 5.23
C GLN A 113 0.57 -13.38 5.57
N SER A 114 1.34 -13.86 4.60
CA SER A 114 2.36 -14.88 4.86
C SER A 114 3.46 -14.40 5.81
N LEU A 115 3.88 -13.13 5.71
CA LEU A 115 4.83 -12.52 6.67
C LEU A 115 4.24 -12.45 8.07
N VAL A 116 2.98 -12.04 8.20
CA VAL A 116 2.27 -11.97 9.48
C VAL A 116 2.12 -13.36 10.10
N LEU A 117 1.73 -14.35 9.32
CA LEU A 117 1.62 -15.74 9.80
C LEU A 117 2.96 -16.27 10.31
N ARG A 118 4.08 -15.94 9.64
CA ARG A 118 5.42 -16.30 10.11
C ARG A 118 5.73 -15.70 11.47
N ILE A 119 5.32 -14.46 11.71
CA ILE A 119 5.49 -13.78 13.00
C ILE A 119 4.59 -14.43 14.07
N ILE A 120 3.32 -14.67 13.76
CA ILE A 120 2.38 -15.33 14.69
C ILE A 120 2.91 -16.71 15.09
N LYS A 121 3.43 -17.47 14.13
CA LYS A 121 4.05 -18.78 14.38
C LYS A 121 5.22 -18.68 15.34
N HIS A 122 6.09 -17.69 15.17
CA HIS A 122 7.23 -17.49 16.06
C HIS A 122 6.80 -17.32 17.54
N PHE A 123 5.69 -16.65 17.79
CA PHE A 123 5.18 -16.40 19.14
C PHE A 123 4.23 -17.48 19.68
N ARG A 124 3.43 -18.12 18.81
CA ARG A 124 2.34 -19.03 19.24
C ARG A 124 2.57 -20.49 18.91
N GLN A 125 3.67 -20.86 18.25
CA GLN A 125 3.97 -22.22 17.80
C GLN A 125 2.84 -22.88 16.98
N ILE A 126 2.12 -22.08 16.18
CA ILE A 126 1.07 -22.56 15.29
C ILE A 126 1.71 -23.09 14.01
N GLU A 127 1.13 -24.16 13.41
CA GLU A 127 1.60 -24.66 12.12
C GLU A 127 1.45 -23.59 11.02
N GLU A 128 2.48 -23.44 10.20
CA GLU A 128 2.51 -22.51 9.11
C GLU A 128 1.65 -23.01 7.95
N GLN A 129 0.61 -22.28 7.60
CA GLN A 129 -0.01 -22.45 6.29
C GLN A 129 0.96 -21.89 5.25
N ALA A 130 1.64 -22.77 4.54
CA ALA A 130 2.54 -22.38 3.47
C ALA A 130 1.77 -21.58 2.40
N PHE A 131 2.38 -20.49 1.91
CA PHE A 131 1.83 -19.78 0.76
C PHE A 131 1.56 -20.76 -0.38
N SER A 132 0.30 -20.90 -0.77
CA SER A 132 -0.11 -21.74 -1.88
C SER A 132 -0.47 -20.86 -3.07
N PHE A 133 0.34 -20.94 -4.12
CA PHE A 133 0.06 -20.26 -5.39
C PHE A 133 -1.31 -20.67 -5.97
N ARG A 134 -1.74 -21.91 -5.76
CA ARG A 134 -3.05 -22.40 -6.20
C ARG A 134 -4.20 -21.68 -5.49
N VAL A 135 -4.08 -21.46 -4.17
CA VAL A 135 -5.07 -20.71 -3.38
C VAL A 135 -5.07 -19.23 -3.79
N TRP A 136 -3.88 -18.66 -4.03
CA TRP A 136 -3.74 -17.30 -4.54
C TRP A 136 -4.44 -17.12 -5.89
N LEU A 137 -4.22 -18.06 -6.84
CA LEU A 137 -4.84 -18.01 -8.16
C LEU A 137 -6.37 -18.18 -8.09
N ALA A 138 -6.88 -19.04 -7.22
CA ALA A 138 -8.32 -19.22 -7.00
C ALA A 138 -8.97 -17.92 -6.49
N ASN A 139 -8.28 -17.18 -5.65
CA ASN A 139 -8.73 -15.90 -5.10
C ASN A 139 -8.42 -14.69 -6.02
N PHE A 140 -7.69 -14.91 -7.11
CA PHE A 140 -7.20 -13.83 -7.98
C PHE A 140 -8.31 -12.92 -8.53
N LYS A 141 -9.45 -13.50 -8.91
CA LYS A 141 -10.62 -12.72 -9.36
C LYS A 141 -11.14 -11.75 -8.30
N TYR A 142 -11.20 -12.21 -7.06
CA TYR A 142 -11.63 -11.37 -5.94
C TYR A 142 -10.61 -10.27 -5.66
N ILE A 143 -9.33 -10.63 -5.60
CA ILE A 143 -8.22 -9.69 -5.37
C ILE A 143 -8.20 -8.64 -6.48
N LEU A 144 -8.32 -9.03 -7.74
CA LEU A 144 -8.34 -8.12 -8.88
C LEU A 144 -9.51 -7.12 -8.78
N LYS A 145 -10.70 -7.60 -8.39
CA LYS A 145 -11.87 -6.73 -8.20
C LYS A 145 -11.66 -5.71 -7.09
N GLU A 146 -11.09 -6.12 -5.95
CA GLU A 146 -10.80 -5.21 -4.84
C GLU A 146 -9.66 -4.25 -5.18
N SER A 147 -8.61 -4.71 -5.87
CA SER A 147 -7.53 -3.87 -6.37
C SER A 147 -8.03 -2.79 -7.34
N LEU A 148 -8.95 -3.14 -8.25
CA LEU A 148 -9.57 -2.15 -9.16
C LEU A 148 -10.39 -1.10 -8.42
N LYS A 149 -11.13 -1.49 -7.37
CA LYS A 149 -11.82 -0.52 -6.51
C LYS A 149 -10.84 0.40 -5.77
N ALA A 150 -9.74 -0.18 -5.23
CA ALA A 150 -8.71 0.58 -4.56
C ALA A 150 -8.04 1.61 -5.49
N CYS A 151 -7.94 1.31 -6.79
CA CYS A 151 -7.40 2.24 -7.79
C CYS A 151 -8.30 3.48 -8.04
N LEU A 152 -9.60 3.40 -7.77
CA LEU A 152 -10.49 4.55 -7.90
C LEU A 152 -10.28 5.57 -6.77
N PHE A 153 -9.80 5.13 -5.64
CA PHE A 153 -9.67 5.97 -4.45
C PHE A 153 -8.64 7.11 -4.62
N PRO A 154 -7.42 6.90 -5.15
CA PRO A 154 -6.50 8.00 -5.44
C PRO A 154 -7.09 9.06 -6.37
N VAL A 155 -7.90 8.64 -7.35
CA VAL A 155 -8.58 9.56 -8.26
C VAL A 155 -9.59 10.42 -7.49
N MET A 156 -10.37 9.82 -6.60
CA MET A 156 -11.30 10.58 -5.73
C MET A 156 -10.55 11.54 -4.80
N LEU A 157 -9.42 11.12 -4.23
CA LEU A 157 -8.60 11.96 -3.36
C LEU A 157 -8.03 13.18 -4.09
N LEU A 158 -7.72 13.07 -5.39
CA LEU A 158 -7.31 14.23 -6.20
C LEU A 158 -8.38 15.31 -6.21
N PHE A 159 -9.65 14.95 -6.44
CA PHE A 159 -10.76 15.93 -6.42
C PHE A 159 -10.94 16.57 -5.04
N VAL A 160 -10.83 15.78 -3.96
CA VAL A 160 -10.88 16.33 -2.59
C VAL A 160 -9.70 17.26 -2.33
N GLY A 161 -8.49 16.90 -2.79
CA GLY A 161 -7.28 17.69 -2.65
C GLY A 161 -7.33 19.05 -3.35
N LEU A 162 -8.19 19.20 -4.37
CA LEU A 162 -8.40 20.47 -5.07
C LEU A 162 -9.20 21.50 -4.24
N ILE A 163 -9.85 21.09 -3.14
CA ILE A 163 -10.54 22.02 -2.25
C ILE A 163 -9.49 22.80 -1.45
N PRO A 164 -9.38 24.13 -1.66
CA PRO A 164 -8.35 24.92 -1.01
C PRO A 164 -8.45 24.82 0.53
N VAL A 165 -7.32 24.79 1.20
CA VAL A 165 -7.14 24.81 2.67
C VAL A 165 -7.66 23.52 3.36
N ILE A 166 -8.86 23.07 3.06
CA ILE A 166 -9.50 21.91 3.75
C ILE A 166 -9.13 20.58 3.09
N GLY A 167 -8.96 20.56 1.78
CA GLY A 167 -8.68 19.36 1.00
C GLY A 167 -7.42 18.61 1.45
N PRO A 168 -6.24 19.24 1.50
CA PRO A 168 -5.00 18.57 1.87
C PRO A 168 -5.02 17.89 3.24
N PRO A 169 -5.54 18.50 4.33
CA PRO A 169 -5.71 17.81 5.61
C PRO A 169 -6.63 16.59 5.54
N ILE A 170 -7.76 16.69 4.82
CA ILE A 170 -8.68 15.57 4.65
C ILE A 170 -8.01 14.42 3.90
N VAL A 171 -7.34 14.74 2.78
CA VAL A 171 -6.57 13.75 1.99
C VAL A 171 -5.53 13.07 2.86
N PHE A 172 -4.78 13.83 3.67
CA PHE A 172 -3.78 13.27 4.57
C PHE A 172 -4.37 12.27 5.57
N VAL A 173 -5.49 12.61 6.21
CA VAL A 173 -6.15 11.73 7.20
C VAL A 173 -6.72 10.48 6.52
N LEU A 174 -7.38 10.62 5.38
CA LEU A 174 -7.96 9.50 4.64
C LEU A 174 -6.87 8.56 4.12
N GLU A 175 -5.79 9.10 3.57
CA GLU A 175 -4.66 8.34 3.08
C GLU A 175 -3.94 7.61 4.23
N SER A 176 -3.73 8.28 5.36
CA SER A 176 -3.17 7.66 6.57
C SER A 176 -4.04 6.51 7.08
N HIS A 177 -5.36 6.68 7.04
CA HIS A 177 -6.28 5.62 7.41
C HIS A 177 -6.17 4.42 6.48
N LEU A 178 -6.08 4.64 5.17
CA LEU A 178 -6.00 3.57 4.19
C LEU A 178 -4.69 2.80 4.29
N LEU A 179 -3.56 3.51 4.34
CA LEU A 179 -2.25 2.87 4.42
C LEU A 179 -2.09 2.09 5.71
N GLY A 180 -2.45 2.67 6.86
CA GLY A 180 -2.39 1.95 8.13
C GLY A 180 -3.45 0.85 8.28
N ARG A 181 -4.55 0.93 7.52
CA ARG A 181 -5.56 -0.12 7.49
C ARG A 181 -5.01 -1.42 6.91
N GLU A 182 -4.13 -1.36 5.92
CA GLU A 182 -3.49 -2.53 5.33
C GLU A 182 -2.83 -3.38 6.42
N SER A 183 -1.98 -2.80 7.25
CA SER A 183 -1.27 -3.50 8.33
C SER A 183 -2.22 -4.11 9.36
N THR A 184 -3.30 -3.39 9.71
CA THR A 184 -4.27 -3.88 10.69
C THR A 184 -5.17 -4.98 10.14
N ILE A 185 -5.62 -4.88 8.89
CA ILE A 185 -6.48 -5.88 8.25
C ILE A 185 -5.71 -7.17 8.01
N VAL A 186 -4.51 -7.10 7.44
CA VAL A 186 -3.68 -8.27 7.18
C VAL A 186 -3.45 -9.07 8.47
N TYR A 187 -3.21 -8.38 9.59
CA TYR A 187 -3.09 -9.03 10.88
C TYR A 187 -4.40 -9.67 11.35
N LEU A 188 -5.53 -8.94 11.26
CA LEU A 188 -6.83 -9.44 11.70
C LEU A 188 -7.30 -10.64 10.87
N ASP A 189 -7.06 -10.61 9.57
CA ASP A 189 -7.42 -11.68 8.64
C ASP A 189 -6.49 -12.92 8.81
N SER A 190 -5.34 -12.75 9.46
CA SER A 190 -4.44 -13.85 9.84
C SER A 190 -4.82 -14.52 11.16
N LEU A 191 -5.82 -13.99 11.89
CA LEU A 191 -6.29 -14.61 13.13
C LEU A 191 -7.27 -15.76 12.83
N THR A 192 -7.10 -16.86 13.53
CA THR A 192 -7.98 -18.04 13.40
C THR A 192 -9.34 -17.85 14.06
N ASN A 193 -9.47 -16.90 15.00
CA ASN A 193 -10.71 -16.65 15.73
C ASN A 193 -11.42 -15.38 15.19
N PRO A 194 -12.55 -15.52 14.49
CA PRO A 194 -13.29 -14.39 13.93
C PRO A 194 -13.90 -13.45 14.97
N GLU A 195 -14.27 -13.95 16.16
CA GLU A 195 -14.80 -13.13 17.24
C GLU A 195 -13.72 -12.19 17.79
N GLU A 196 -12.50 -12.73 18.00
CA GLU A 196 -11.36 -11.94 18.42
C GLU A 196 -11.01 -10.86 17.38
N ALA A 197 -11.02 -11.21 16.11
CA ALA A 197 -10.77 -10.25 15.03
C ALA A 197 -11.82 -9.11 15.02
N ALA A 198 -13.11 -9.45 15.26
CA ALA A 198 -14.18 -8.45 15.30
C ALA A 198 -14.04 -7.48 16.49
N GLU A 199 -13.71 -8.00 17.69
CA GLU A 199 -13.48 -7.19 18.88
C GLU A 199 -12.29 -6.24 18.69
N LEU A 200 -11.16 -6.76 18.17
CA LEU A 200 -9.98 -5.96 17.90
C LEU A 200 -10.25 -4.90 16.84
N ARG A 201 -10.96 -5.24 15.75
CA ARG A 201 -11.36 -4.27 14.71
C ARG A 201 -12.13 -3.09 15.29
N LYS A 202 -13.04 -3.35 16.23
CA LYS A 202 -13.81 -2.30 16.92
C LYS A 202 -12.92 -1.43 17.82
N SER A 203 -12.01 -2.05 18.57
CA SER A 203 -11.11 -1.35 19.49
C SER A 203 -10.01 -0.54 18.76
N TRP A 204 -9.63 -0.94 17.55
CA TRP A 204 -8.55 -0.33 16.75
C TRP A 204 -9.05 0.68 15.70
N ARG A 205 -10.28 1.19 15.86
CA ARG A 205 -10.90 2.05 14.84
C ARG A 205 -10.02 3.21 14.36
N TRP A 206 -9.28 3.87 15.26
CA TRP A 206 -8.41 5.01 14.95
C TRP A 206 -6.92 4.66 14.86
N LEU A 207 -6.58 3.42 15.13
CA LEU A 207 -5.20 2.95 15.08
C LEU A 207 -4.59 3.06 13.67
N PRO A 208 -5.32 2.73 12.58
CA PRO A 208 -4.79 2.90 11.22
C PRO A 208 -4.26 4.31 10.94
N VAL A 209 -4.96 5.37 11.33
CA VAL A 209 -4.49 6.75 11.13
C VAL A 209 -3.17 7.00 11.86
N ARG A 210 -3.03 6.44 13.07
CA ARG A 210 -1.84 6.65 13.92
C ARG A 210 -0.61 5.90 13.43
N ILE A 211 -0.77 4.81 12.72
CA ILE A 211 0.35 4.04 12.16
C ILE A 211 0.63 4.41 10.72
N GLY A 212 -0.39 4.71 9.91
CA GLY A 212 -0.27 5.01 8.48
C GLY A 212 0.19 6.43 8.14
N TRP A 213 0.37 7.35 9.11
CA TRP A 213 0.76 8.72 8.78
C TRP A 213 2.17 8.80 8.15
N LEU A 214 3.09 7.94 8.57
CA LEU A 214 4.46 7.97 8.07
C LEU A 214 4.56 7.54 6.60
N PRO A 215 4.00 6.40 6.16
CA PRO A 215 3.91 6.10 4.74
C PRO A 215 3.12 7.19 3.96
N THR A 216 2.09 7.81 4.57
CA THR A 216 1.35 8.90 3.93
C THR A 216 2.24 10.11 3.66
N VAL A 217 3.10 10.51 4.59
CA VAL A 217 4.07 11.61 4.33
C VAL A 217 4.92 11.29 3.10
N LEU A 218 5.31 10.05 2.90
CA LEU A 218 6.08 9.64 1.72
C LEU A 218 5.29 9.77 0.42
N THR A 219 3.97 9.57 0.42
CA THR A 219 3.16 9.74 -0.80
C THR A 219 3.17 11.18 -1.32
N PHE A 220 3.40 12.17 -0.44
CA PHE A 220 3.51 13.57 -0.83
C PHE A 220 4.90 13.97 -1.37
N ILE A 221 5.88 13.05 -1.35
CA ILE A 221 7.19 13.25 -1.95
C ILE A 221 7.22 12.49 -3.28
N PRO A 222 6.97 13.15 -4.42
CA PRO A 222 6.93 12.47 -5.72
C PRO A 222 8.22 11.71 -6.00
N PHE A 223 8.12 10.61 -6.74
CA PHE A 223 9.20 9.71 -7.14
C PHE A 223 9.92 9.03 -5.95
N ILE A 224 10.57 9.78 -5.07
CA ILE A 224 11.31 9.23 -3.92
C ILE A 224 10.35 8.52 -2.96
N GLY A 225 9.28 9.20 -2.56
CA GLY A 225 8.30 8.63 -1.66
C GLY A 225 7.61 7.40 -2.24
N TRP A 226 7.25 7.46 -3.51
CA TRP A 226 6.60 6.33 -4.20
C TRP A 226 7.54 5.13 -4.31
N PHE A 227 8.83 5.37 -4.51
CA PHE A 227 9.84 4.30 -4.51
C PHE A 227 9.95 3.62 -3.14
N PHE A 228 9.93 4.39 -2.04
CA PHE A 228 10.06 3.84 -0.69
C PHE A 228 8.74 3.32 -0.09
N LEU A 229 7.60 3.61 -0.68
CA LEU A 229 6.30 3.26 -0.12
C LEU A 229 6.09 1.75 0.05
N PRO A 230 6.41 0.86 -0.93
CA PRO A 230 6.30 -0.59 -0.72
C PRO A 230 7.16 -1.10 0.43
N LEU A 231 8.36 -0.53 0.59
CA LEU A 231 9.26 -0.85 1.69
C LEU A 231 8.64 -0.45 3.03
N THR A 232 8.12 0.78 3.13
CA THR A 232 7.48 1.29 4.34
C THR A 232 6.26 0.49 4.74
N ILE A 233 5.38 0.15 3.80
CA ILE A 233 4.19 -0.66 4.08
C ILE A 233 4.59 -2.06 4.57
N THR A 234 5.57 -2.70 3.92
CA THR A 234 6.06 -4.02 4.37
C THR A 234 6.63 -3.97 5.79
N TYR A 235 7.43 -2.95 6.09
CA TYR A 235 7.95 -2.74 7.46
C TYR A 235 6.84 -2.47 8.47
N GLU A 236 5.82 -1.72 8.09
CA GLU A 236 4.67 -1.42 8.93
C GLU A 236 3.85 -2.69 9.25
N VAL A 237 3.56 -3.52 8.24
CA VAL A 237 2.87 -4.80 8.41
C VAL A 237 3.63 -5.72 9.37
N ILE A 238 4.92 -5.89 9.13
CA ILE A 238 5.81 -6.73 9.97
C ILE A 238 5.86 -6.17 11.40
N GLY A 239 6.10 -4.88 11.54
CA GLY A 239 6.28 -4.24 12.84
C GLY A 239 4.99 -4.23 13.66
N PHE A 240 3.86 -4.03 13.02
CA PHE A 240 2.56 -4.08 13.67
C PHE A 240 2.26 -5.47 14.21
N ALA A 241 2.41 -6.51 13.38
CA ALA A 241 2.19 -7.90 13.79
C ALA A 241 3.12 -8.32 14.95
N TYR A 242 4.40 -7.98 14.85
CA TYR A 242 5.38 -8.27 15.89
C TYR A 242 5.04 -7.57 17.21
N LEU A 243 4.69 -6.29 17.16
CA LEU A 243 4.35 -5.50 18.35
C LEU A 243 3.10 -6.05 19.05
N VAL A 244 2.08 -6.44 18.30
CA VAL A 244 0.87 -7.04 18.85
C VAL A 244 1.17 -8.38 19.51
N GLU A 245 1.89 -9.28 18.85
CA GLU A 245 2.21 -10.60 19.42
C GLU A 245 3.15 -10.48 20.63
N LYS A 246 4.14 -9.62 20.59
CA LYS A 246 5.02 -9.35 21.72
C LYS A 246 4.24 -8.84 22.94
N SER A 247 3.29 -7.92 22.73
CA SER A 247 2.46 -7.37 23.81
C SER A 247 1.47 -8.38 24.41
N ARG A 248 1.16 -9.46 23.69
CA ARG A 248 0.32 -10.56 24.19
C ARG A 248 1.09 -11.53 25.08
N ASN A 249 2.38 -11.67 24.83
CA ASN A 249 3.25 -12.61 25.54
C ASN A 249 4.01 -11.98 26.71
N SER A 250 3.98 -10.64 26.84
CA SER A 250 4.49 -9.90 27.99
C SER A 250 3.41 -9.73 29.08
#